data_2edab43b33f78118608e229b177071d0
#
_entry.id   2edab43b33f78118608e229b177071d0
#
_cell.length_a   1.000
_cell.length_b   1.000
_cell.length_c   1.000
_cell.angle_alpha   90.00
_cell.angle_beta   90.00
_cell.angle_gamma   90.00
#
_symmetry.space_group_name_H-M   'P 1'
#
loop_
_entity.id
_entity.type
_entity.pdbx_description
1 polymer ?
#
loop_
_entity_poly.entity_id
_entity_poly.type
_entity_poly.pdbx_seq_one_letter_code
_entity_poly.pdbx_strand_id
1 'polypeptide(L)'
;MPWFPDFVSAVELARRQTRTAGQADPVGQYVAALNKGDAHVLEAAWPGEVAVYDPRAGEVRGHRQLREFVRHSQSLLAGYHARTETVASTVVGDRAVLELLVHMASEGRELVWPVAIVAESPDDRSVAFRSYLSLWLLDGGHQVRPPILKPGAVRPGDVVGRYLAALEAGDTAAVVSTFAPGGYYREPIGTPFVHRGADELRSFFSVCFSAGGGIGLEHCAVTDDGVRCALEYNCVRWGRHDLPPQAGIAVFERSPDGLLAAVRVYDDVEAPVNHS
;
A
#
# COMPACT_ATOMS: atom_id res chain seq x y z
N MET A 1 3.96 -48.12 31.73
CA MET A 1 3.89 -47.51 30.41
C MET A 1 5.03 -46.51 30.30
N PRO A 2 5.98 -46.64 29.36
CA PRO A 2 7.03 -45.66 29.24
C PRO A 2 6.44 -44.38 28.64
N TRP A 3 6.62 -43.30 29.36
CA TRP A 3 6.29 -41.95 28.94
C TRP A 3 7.38 -41.49 27.97
N PHE A 4 7.11 -41.51 26.65
CA PHE A 4 7.98 -40.86 25.70
C PHE A 4 7.49 -39.41 25.58
N PRO A 5 8.25 -38.40 25.99
CA PRO A 5 7.97 -37.03 25.66
C PRO A 5 8.02 -36.93 24.14
N ASP A 6 7.05 -36.23 23.52
CA ASP A 6 7.09 -35.87 22.11
C ASP A 6 8.40 -35.12 21.83
N PHE A 7 9.37 -35.82 21.30
CA PHE A 7 10.60 -35.22 20.82
C PHE A 7 10.30 -34.44 19.54
N VAL A 8 9.91 -33.18 19.70
CA VAL A 8 9.93 -32.25 18.57
C VAL A 8 11.41 -32.05 18.20
N SER A 9 11.78 -32.47 16.98
CA SER A 9 13.17 -32.30 16.53
C SER A 9 13.54 -30.81 16.57
N ALA A 10 14.81 -30.48 16.81
CA ALA A 10 15.29 -29.08 16.79
C ALA A 10 14.95 -28.38 15.46
N VAL A 11 14.92 -29.13 14.34
CA VAL A 11 14.51 -28.65 13.04
C VAL A 11 13.04 -28.29 13.01
N GLU A 12 12.16 -29.11 13.57
CA GLU A 12 10.72 -28.82 13.63
C GLU A 12 10.41 -27.65 14.57
N LEU A 13 11.12 -27.55 15.69
CA LEU A 13 11.01 -26.40 16.59
C LEU A 13 11.44 -25.11 15.89
N ALA A 14 12.55 -25.11 15.16
CA ALA A 14 13.03 -23.97 14.39
C ALA A 14 12.02 -23.58 13.30
N ARG A 15 11.41 -24.55 12.60
CA ARG A 15 10.35 -24.29 11.61
C ARG A 15 9.12 -23.65 12.25
N ARG A 16 8.67 -24.13 13.40
CA ARG A 16 7.54 -23.53 14.13
C ARG A 16 7.86 -22.11 14.58
N GLN A 17 9.06 -21.84 15.09
CA GLN A 17 9.49 -20.51 15.48
C GLN A 17 9.53 -19.55 14.28
N THR A 18 10.07 -19.98 13.15
CA THR A 18 10.09 -19.17 11.91
C THR A 18 8.68 -18.86 11.43
N ARG A 19 7.78 -19.85 11.44
CA ARG A 19 6.38 -19.66 11.08
C ARG A 19 5.69 -18.65 12.00
N THR A 20 5.80 -18.84 13.31
CA THR A 20 5.19 -17.93 14.30
C THR A 20 5.72 -16.50 14.16
N ALA A 21 7.03 -16.31 13.94
CA ALA A 21 7.61 -15.00 13.72
C ALA A 21 7.14 -14.36 12.40
N GLY A 22 7.05 -15.15 11.31
CA GLY A 22 6.54 -14.67 10.02
C GLY A 22 5.07 -14.25 10.10
N GLN A 23 4.26 -15.02 10.78
CA GLN A 23 2.83 -14.74 10.97
C GLN A 23 2.58 -13.53 11.89
N ALA A 24 3.48 -13.27 12.85
CA ALA A 24 3.38 -12.11 13.75
C ALA A 24 3.70 -10.78 13.02
N ASP A 25 4.59 -10.79 12.03
CA ASP A 25 4.96 -9.62 11.23
C ASP A 25 5.14 -10.01 9.75
N PRO A 26 4.06 -10.27 9.03
CA PRO A 26 4.13 -10.76 7.65
C PRO A 26 4.81 -9.75 6.70
N VAL A 27 4.54 -8.46 6.88
CA VAL A 27 5.11 -7.45 5.98
C VAL A 27 6.57 -7.19 6.27
N GLY A 28 6.97 -7.15 7.55
CA GLY A 28 8.38 -7.04 7.92
C GLY A 28 9.21 -8.22 7.40
N GLN A 29 8.68 -9.44 7.46
CA GLN A 29 9.32 -10.62 6.85
C GLN A 29 9.44 -10.50 5.33
N TYR A 30 8.41 -9.99 4.67
CA TYR A 30 8.44 -9.75 3.22
C TYR A 30 9.52 -8.73 2.85
N VAL A 31 9.56 -7.58 3.51
CA VAL A 31 10.59 -6.54 3.28
C VAL A 31 11.99 -7.08 3.56
N ALA A 32 12.16 -7.86 4.62
CA ALA A 32 13.44 -8.50 4.94
C ALA A 32 13.87 -9.50 3.86
N ALA A 33 12.94 -10.28 3.31
CA ALA A 33 13.20 -11.20 2.20
C ALA A 33 13.67 -10.47 0.94
N LEU A 34 13.00 -9.36 0.57
CA LEU A 34 13.40 -8.53 -0.57
C LEU A 34 14.79 -7.93 -0.39
N ASN A 35 15.09 -7.39 0.79
CA ASN A 35 16.39 -6.78 1.09
C ASN A 35 17.55 -7.80 1.08
N LYS A 36 17.29 -9.03 1.53
CA LYS A 36 18.31 -10.11 1.61
C LYS A 36 18.41 -10.95 0.33
N GLY A 37 17.41 -10.90 -0.54
CA GLY A 37 17.32 -11.79 -1.70
C GLY A 37 16.96 -13.24 -1.34
N ASP A 38 16.36 -13.47 -0.15
CA ASP A 38 16.08 -14.79 0.38
C ASP A 38 14.56 -15.03 0.53
N ALA A 39 14.00 -15.81 -0.39
CA ALA A 39 12.60 -16.20 -0.38
C ALA A 39 12.28 -17.35 0.59
N HIS A 40 13.29 -18.09 1.08
CA HIS A 40 13.06 -19.27 1.92
C HIS A 40 12.37 -18.94 3.24
N VAL A 41 12.60 -17.74 3.78
CA VAL A 41 11.94 -17.28 5.00
C VAL A 41 10.42 -17.17 4.81
N LEU A 42 9.97 -16.73 3.62
CA LEU A 42 8.55 -16.64 3.28
C LEU A 42 7.95 -18.04 3.02
N GLU A 43 8.67 -18.89 2.28
CA GLU A 43 8.25 -20.27 2.01
C GLU A 43 8.14 -21.10 3.30
N ALA A 44 8.99 -20.84 4.29
CA ALA A 44 8.95 -21.51 5.59
C ALA A 44 7.81 -21.00 6.48
N ALA A 45 7.53 -19.70 6.44
CA ALA A 45 6.43 -19.09 7.20
C ALA A 45 5.06 -19.50 6.64
N TRP A 46 4.92 -19.58 5.31
CA TRP A 46 3.68 -19.95 4.62
C TRP A 46 3.93 -21.12 3.65
N PRO A 47 3.85 -22.36 4.15
CA PRO A 47 4.17 -23.56 3.35
C PRO A 47 3.08 -23.94 2.34
N GLY A 48 1.93 -23.28 2.33
CA GLY A 48 0.88 -23.48 1.36
C GLY A 48 1.13 -22.66 0.11
N GLU A 49 0.84 -21.37 0.17
CA GLU A 49 1.04 -20.47 -0.96
C GLU A 49 1.56 -19.10 -0.51
N VAL A 50 2.53 -18.56 -1.25
CA VAL A 50 2.92 -17.16 -1.20
C VAL A 50 2.64 -16.55 -2.56
N ALA A 51 1.65 -15.65 -2.62
CA ALA A 51 1.33 -14.88 -3.81
C ALA A 51 1.86 -13.45 -3.65
N VAL A 52 2.37 -12.85 -4.72
CA VAL A 52 2.78 -11.44 -4.73
C VAL A 52 2.14 -10.74 -5.91
N TYR A 53 1.58 -9.57 -5.67
CA TYR A 53 1.06 -8.66 -6.70
C TYR A 53 1.91 -7.39 -6.67
N ASP A 54 2.79 -7.26 -7.63
CA ASP A 54 3.74 -6.16 -7.72
C ASP A 54 3.54 -5.36 -9.01
N PRO A 55 3.61 -4.02 -8.99
CA PRO A 55 3.38 -3.21 -10.20
C PRO A 55 4.33 -3.52 -11.36
N ARG A 56 5.58 -3.91 -11.08
CA ARG A 56 6.61 -4.22 -12.09
C ARG A 56 6.61 -5.67 -12.53
N ALA A 57 6.44 -6.59 -11.57
CA ALA A 57 6.50 -8.01 -11.84
C ALA A 57 5.15 -8.64 -12.21
N GLY A 58 4.04 -7.90 -11.95
CA GLY A 58 2.70 -8.44 -12.10
C GLY A 58 2.36 -9.44 -10.98
N GLU A 59 1.66 -10.50 -11.32
CA GLU A 59 1.30 -11.57 -10.40
C GLU A 59 2.40 -12.64 -10.36
N VAL A 60 2.91 -12.90 -9.17
CA VAL A 60 3.96 -13.89 -8.88
C VAL A 60 3.35 -15.02 -8.05
N ARG A 61 3.40 -16.24 -8.56
CA ARG A 61 2.90 -17.44 -7.87
C ARG A 61 3.90 -18.60 -7.94
N GLY A 62 3.92 -19.39 -6.88
CA GLY A 62 4.76 -20.57 -6.75
C GLY A 62 6.22 -20.26 -6.48
N HIS A 63 6.92 -21.24 -5.90
CA HIS A 63 8.27 -21.09 -5.35
C HIS A 63 9.30 -20.57 -6.35
N ARG A 64 9.28 -21.03 -7.60
CA ARG A 64 10.26 -20.60 -8.60
C ARG A 64 10.13 -19.13 -8.91
N GLN A 65 8.92 -18.65 -9.21
CA GLN A 65 8.67 -17.25 -9.53
C GLN A 65 8.94 -16.35 -8.31
N LEU A 66 8.56 -16.80 -7.11
CA LEU A 66 8.85 -16.07 -5.87
C LEU A 66 10.35 -15.85 -5.66
N ARG A 67 11.18 -16.90 -5.84
CA ARG A 67 12.64 -16.79 -5.71
C ARG A 67 13.26 -15.89 -6.77
N GLU A 68 12.78 -15.94 -8.00
CA GLU A 68 13.20 -15.05 -9.07
C GLU A 68 12.84 -13.60 -8.75
N PHE A 69 11.60 -13.34 -8.33
CA PHE A 69 11.11 -12.03 -7.93
C PHE A 69 11.92 -11.43 -6.78
N VAL A 70 12.11 -12.19 -5.69
CA VAL A 70 12.87 -11.73 -4.51
C VAL A 70 14.32 -11.39 -4.88
N ARG A 71 14.97 -12.19 -5.73
CA ARG A 71 16.33 -11.92 -6.20
C ARG A 71 16.42 -10.67 -7.09
N HIS A 72 15.47 -10.50 -8.02
CA HIS A 72 15.41 -9.30 -8.87
C HIS A 72 15.14 -8.04 -8.04
N SER A 73 14.25 -8.12 -7.07
CA SER A 73 13.96 -7.02 -6.16
C SER A 73 15.19 -6.63 -5.33
N GLN A 74 15.91 -7.60 -4.79
CA GLN A 74 17.17 -7.37 -4.08
C GLN A 74 18.21 -6.69 -4.97
N SER A 75 18.38 -7.17 -6.22
CA SER A 75 19.33 -6.57 -7.15
C SER A 75 18.98 -5.13 -7.50
N LEU A 76 17.69 -4.82 -7.66
CA LEU A 76 17.20 -3.45 -7.87
C LEU A 76 17.52 -2.57 -6.65
N LEU A 77 17.09 -2.99 -5.45
CA LEU A 77 17.30 -2.24 -4.22
C LEU A 77 18.81 -1.99 -3.96
N ALA A 78 19.65 -3.00 -4.18
CA ALA A 78 21.09 -2.88 -4.05
C ALA A 78 21.69 -1.92 -5.09
N GLY A 79 21.22 -1.95 -6.34
CA GLY A 79 21.66 -1.05 -7.41
C GLY A 79 21.39 0.41 -7.13
N TYR A 80 20.30 0.71 -6.43
CA TYR A 80 19.95 2.06 -5.98
C TYR A 80 20.44 2.40 -4.57
N HIS A 81 21.24 1.54 -3.92
CA HIS A 81 21.66 1.70 -2.52
C HIS A 81 20.46 1.98 -1.60
N ALA A 82 19.36 1.27 -1.84
CA ALA A 82 18.08 1.55 -1.21
C ALA A 82 18.11 1.26 0.29
N ARG A 83 17.49 2.14 1.06
CA ARG A 83 17.20 1.96 2.48
C ARG A 83 15.73 2.28 2.75
N THR A 84 15.11 1.54 3.63
CA THR A 84 13.69 1.68 3.96
C THR A 84 13.52 2.42 5.28
N GLU A 85 12.55 3.32 5.31
CA GLU A 85 12.06 4.01 6.51
C GLU A 85 10.58 3.64 6.69
N THR A 86 10.20 3.17 7.87
CA THR A 86 8.81 2.88 8.19
C THR A 86 8.06 4.15 8.54
N VAL A 87 6.99 4.44 7.80
CA VAL A 87 6.07 5.54 8.08
C VAL A 87 5.02 5.12 9.10
N ALA A 88 4.35 4.01 8.85
CA ALA A 88 3.31 3.48 9.73
C ALA A 88 3.07 1.99 9.48
N SER A 89 2.47 1.33 10.47
CA SER A 89 1.98 -0.04 10.35
C SER A 89 0.57 -0.13 10.93
N THR A 90 -0.33 -0.81 10.24
CA THR A 90 -1.73 -1.05 10.65
C THR A 90 -1.99 -2.54 10.56
N VAL A 91 -2.38 -3.18 11.67
CA VAL A 91 -2.60 -4.63 11.74
C VAL A 91 -3.99 -4.90 12.30
N VAL A 92 -4.82 -5.63 11.56
CA VAL A 92 -6.18 -5.98 11.97
C VAL A 92 -6.50 -7.40 11.50
N GLY A 93 -6.68 -8.31 12.43
CA GLY A 93 -7.00 -9.69 12.12
C GLY A 93 -5.90 -10.37 11.28
N ASP A 94 -6.28 -10.84 10.12
CA ASP A 94 -5.43 -11.53 9.14
C ASP A 94 -4.77 -10.56 8.12
N ARG A 95 -4.92 -9.25 8.32
CA ARG A 95 -4.40 -8.22 7.42
C ARG A 95 -3.41 -7.29 8.11
N ALA A 96 -2.32 -6.99 7.40
CA ALA A 96 -1.34 -6.00 7.82
C ALA A 96 -1.02 -5.06 6.66
N VAL A 97 -0.92 -3.76 6.94
CA VAL A 97 -0.52 -2.72 5.99
C VAL A 97 0.71 -2.02 6.53
N LEU A 98 1.77 -1.98 5.74
CA LEU A 98 3.01 -1.26 6.06
C LEU A 98 3.22 -0.14 5.05
N GLU A 99 3.40 1.06 5.54
CA GLU A 99 3.76 2.23 4.74
C GLU A 99 5.25 2.50 4.90
N LEU A 100 5.94 2.66 3.79
CA LEU A 100 7.39 2.87 3.73
C LEU A 100 7.74 4.09 2.88
N LEU A 101 8.87 4.71 3.21
CA LEU A 101 9.65 5.52 2.29
C LEU A 101 10.92 4.75 1.93
N VAL A 102 11.11 4.48 0.65
CA VAL A 102 12.32 3.87 0.14
C VAL A 102 13.23 4.97 -0.37
N HIS A 103 14.31 5.22 0.36
CA HIS A 103 15.35 6.18 -0.02
C HIS A 103 16.30 5.50 -0.98
N MET A 104 16.49 6.06 -2.16
CA MET A 104 17.31 5.53 -3.23
C MET A 104 18.30 6.59 -3.72
N ALA A 105 19.48 6.17 -4.12
CA ALA A 105 20.48 7.03 -4.75
C ALA A 105 20.62 6.67 -6.23
N SER A 106 20.41 7.63 -7.12
CA SER A 106 20.59 7.46 -8.55
C SER A 106 21.26 8.71 -9.13
N GLU A 107 22.38 8.53 -9.84
CA GLU A 107 23.11 9.61 -10.53
C GLU A 107 23.40 10.86 -9.66
N GLY A 108 23.71 10.63 -8.37
CA GLY A 108 23.97 11.70 -7.41
C GLY A 108 22.72 12.42 -6.89
N ARG A 109 21.53 11.93 -7.20
CA ARG A 109 20.26 12.42 -6.66
C ARG A 109 19.70 11.44 -5.63
N GLU A 110 19.13 11.96 -4.57
CA GLU A 110 18.31 11.18 -3.65
C GLU A 110 16.86 11.17 -4.15
N LEU A 111 16.31 9.97 -4.29
CA LEU A 111 14.90 9.74 -4.59
C LEU A 111 14.24 9.17 -3.34
N VAL A 112 13.06 9.64 -3.01
CA VAL A 112 12.26 9.11 -1.90
C VAL A 112 10.98 8.52 -2.47
N TRP A 113 10.87 7.20 -2.44
CA TRP A 113 9.81 6.45 -3.08
C TRP A 113 8.80 5.93 -2.06
N PRO A 114 7.56 6.47 -2.05
CA PRO A 114 6.51 5.97 -1.18
C PRO A 114 6.02 4.60 -1.65
N VAL A 115 5.93 3.67 -0.71
CA VAL A 115 5.45 2.30 -0.96
C VAL A 115 4.48 1.91 0.15
N ALA A 116 3.34 1.34 -0.21
CA ALA A 116 2.49 0.63 0.73
C ALA A 116 2.45 -0.86 0.37
N ILE A 117 2.55 -1.70 1.38
CA ILE A 117 2.49 -3.16 1.22
C ILE A 117 1.37 -3.69 2.11
N VAL A 118 0.45 -4.42 1.50
CA VAL A 118 -0.59 -5.16 2.22
C VAL A 118 -0.22 -6.63 2.25
N ALA A 119 -0.26 -7.23 3.43
CA ALA A 119 -0.24 -8.68 3.60
C ALA A 119 -1.63 -9.15 4.06
N GLU A 120 -2.13 -10.21 3.47
CA GLU A 120 -3.38 -10.86 3.85
C GLU A 120 -3.16 -12.35 3.94
N SER A 121 -3.42 -12.93 5.12
CA SER A 121 -3.20 -14.34 5.41
C SER A 121 -4.55 -15.01 5.67
N PRO A 122 -5.22 -15.54 4.65
CA PRO A 122 -6.55 -16.14 4.80
C PRO A 122 -6.53 -17.38 5.69
N ASP A 123 -5.36 -17.98 5.87
CA ASP A 123 -5.11 -19.12 6.75
C ASP A 123 -3.63 -19.08 7.24
N ASP A 124 -3.26 -20.03 8.11
CA ASP A 124 -1.91 -20.16 8.67
C ASP A 124 -0.86 -20.73 7.69
N ARG A 125 -1.24 -21.00 6.45
CA ARG A 125 -0.40 -21.64 5.42
C ARG A 125 -0.16 -20.79 4.19
N SER A 126 -1.00 -19.75 3.99
CA SER A 126 -1.02 -18.95 2.77
C SER A 126 -0.98 -17.47 3.08
N VAL A 127 -0.34 -16.69 2.20
CA VAL A 127 -0.29 -15.24 2.29
C VAL A 127 -0.29 -14.62 0.90
N ALA A 128 -0.98 -13.50 0.76
CA ALA A 128 -0.90 -12.64 -0.41
C ALA A 128 -0.28 -11.29 -0.03
N PHE A 129 0.77 -10.90 -0.73
CA PHE A 129 1.37 -9.57 -0.63
C PHE A 129 0.95 -8.73 -1.82
N ARG A 130 0.50 -7.51 -1.57
CA ARG A 130 0.15 -6.53 -2.60
C ARG A 130 0.94 -5.26 -2.37
N SER A 131 1.86 -4.92 -3.29
CA SER A 131 2.63 -3.69 -3.23
C SER A 131 1.94 -2.60 -4.03
N TYR A 132 1.82 -1.40 -3.49
CA TYR A 132 1.25 -0.21 -4.11
C TYR A 132 2.28 0.92 -4.12
N LEU A 133 2.52 1.48 -5.28
CA LEU A 133 3.53 2.52 -5.51
C LEU A 133 3.34 3.12 -6.90
N SER A 134 3.83 4.33 -7.12
CA SER A 134 3.92 4.91 -8.47
C SER A 134 5.26 4.53 -9.12
N LEU A 135 5.26 4.13 -10.37
CA LEU A 135 6.47 3.87 -11.15
C LEU A 135 7.06 5.14 -11.77
N TRP A 136 6.35 6.26 -11.69
CA TRP A 136 6.78 7.52 -12.28
C TRP A 136 8.20 7.95 -11.85
N LEU A 137 8.56 7.74 -10.59
CA LEU A 137 9.89 8.08 -10.06
C LEU A 137 11.04 7.30 -10.71
N LEU A 138 10.77 6.10 -11.20
CA LEU A 138 11.77 5.22 -11.82
C LEU A 138 11.74 5.33 -13.34
N ASP A 139 10.57 5.31 -13.92
CA ASP A 139 10.37 5.14 -15.36
C ASP A 139 9.96 6.45 -16.05
N GLY A 140 9.69 7.54 -15.29
CA GLY A 140 9.28 8.84 -15.81
C GLY A 140 7.88 8.85 -16.44
N GLY A 141 7.06 7.83 -16.20
CA GLY A 141 5.69 7.71 -16.70
C GLY A 141 4.80 6.91 -15.76
N HIS A 142 3.52 7.20 -15.84
CA HIS A 142 2.50 6.44 -15.11
C HIS A 142 2.17 5.14 -15.84
N GLN A 143 1.88 4.10 -15.08
CA GLN A 143 1.47 2.81 -15.63
C GLN A 143 0.08 2.43 -15.11
N VAL A 144 -0.84 2.13 -16.04
CA VAL A 144 -2.15 1.61 -15.68
C VAL A 144 -1.99 0.26 -14.99
N ARG A 145 -2.36 0.20 -13.72
CA ARG A 145 -2.34 -1.04 -12.95
C ARG A 145 -3.73 -1.67 -12.92
N PRO A 146 -3.95 -2.83 -13.56
CA PRO A 146 -5.25 -3.50 -13.55
C PRO A 146 -5.72 -3.81 -12.12
N PRO A 147 -7.04 -3.96 -11.90
CA PRO A 147 -7.59 -4.38 -10.62
C PRO A 147 -6.94 -5.65 -10.07
N ILE A 148 -6.54 -5.60 -8.79
CA ILE A 148 -6.04 -6.77 -8.05
C ILE A 148 -7.20 -7.42 -7.29
N LEU A 149 -8.07 -6.59 -6.74
CA LEU A 149 -9.23 -7.00 -5.97
C LEU A 149 -10.53 -6.61 -6.68
N LYS A 150 -11.56 -7.37 -6.42
CA LYS A 150 -12.92 -7.04 -6.86
C LYS A 150 -13.54 -6.00 -5.92
N PRO A 151 -14.40 -5.11 -6.44
CA PRO A 151 -15.19 -4.21 -5.60
C PRO A 151 -15.98 -4.97 -4.55
N GLY A 152 -15.97 -4.44 -3.32
CA GLY A 152 -16.71 -4.95 -2.17
C GLY A 152 -17.76 -3.95 -1.68
N ALA A 153 -18.57 -4.39 -0.71
CA ALA A 153 -19.58 -3.53 -0.08
C ALA A 153 -19.02 -2.67 1.08
N VAL A 154 -17.71 -2.66 1.27
CA VAL A 154 -17.07 -2.01 2.41
C VAL A 154 -17.07 -0.49 2.24
N ARG A 155 -17.59 0.24 3.24
CA ARG A 155 -17.57 1.69 3.27
C ARG A 155 -17.18 2.16 4.68
N PRO A 156 -16.08 2.92 4.82
CA PRO A 156 -15.79 3.59 6.08
C PRO A 156 -16.92 4.55 6.45
N GLY A 157 -17.30 4.59 7.72
CA GLY A 157 -18.51 5.33 8.15
C GLY A 157 -18.26 6.69 8.79
N ASP A 158 -17.03 7.02 9.12
CA ASP A 158 -16.64 8.22 9.90
C ASP A 158 -16.12 9.37 9.02
N VAL A 159 -15.09 10.07 9.49
CA VAL A 159 -14.43 11.13 8.70
C VAL A 159 -13.87 10.62 7.37
N VAL A 160 -13.44 9.35 7.31
CA VAL A 160 -12.96 8.73 6.08
C VAL A 160 -14.10 8.61 5.06
N GLY A 161 -15.28 8.15 5.51
CA GLY A 161 -16.46 8.09 4.65
C GLY A 161 -16.92 9.47 4.16
N ARG A 162 -16.84 10.50 5.02
CA ARG A 162 -17.14 11.89 4.61
C ARG A 162 -16.15 12.40 3.57
N TYR A 163 -14.86 12.15 3.77
CA TYR A 163 -13.81 12.49 2.79
C TYR A 163 -14.07 11.82 1.43
N LEU A 164 -14.35 10.51 1.42
CA LEU A 164 -14.59 9.76 0.20
C LEU A 164 -15.84 10.27 -0.55
N ALA A 165 -16.91 10.59 0.18
CA ALA A 165 -18.12 11.16 -0.43
C ALA A 165 -17.85 12.55 -1.03
N ALA A 166 -17.09 13.40 -0.35
CA ALA A 166 -16.70 14.71 -0.85
C ALA A 166 -15.76 14.62 -2.06
N LEU A 167 -14.82 13.66 -2.03
CA LEU A 167 -13.92 13.36 -3.15
C LEU A 167 -14.70 12.93 -4.41
N GLU A 168 -15.66 12.02 -4.24
CA GLU A 168 -16.52 11.54 -5.32
C GLU A 168 -17.39 12.67 -5.91
N ALA A 169 -17.89 13.57 -5.05
CA ALA A 169 -18.68 14.73 -5.45
C ALA A 169 -17.85 15.84 -6.13
N GLY A 170 -16.53 15.87 -5.93
CA GLY A 170 -15.65 16.95 -6.37
C GLY A 170 -15.84 18.24 -5.56
N ASP A 171 -16.25 18.12 -4.29
CA ASP A 171 -16.46 19.24 -3.39
C ASP A 171 -15.20 19.56 -2.60
N THR A 172 -14.42 20.52 -3.10
CA THR A 172 -13.18 20.98 -2.50
C THR A 172 -13.38 21.44 -1.05
N ALA A 173 -14.46 22.19 -0.76
CA ALA A 173 -14.69 22.71 0.57
C ALA A 173 -15.02 21.60 1.57
N ALA A 174 -15.86 20.65 1.16
CA ALA A 174 -16.19 19.48 1.96
C ALA A 174 -14.96 18.58 2.20
N VAL A 175 -14.12 18.33 1.17
CA VAL A 175 -12.86 17.58 1.33
C VAL A 175 -11.97 18.26 2.37
N VAL A 176 -11.68 19.55 2.20
CA VAL A 176 -10.80 20.30 3.11
C VAL A 176 -11.33 20.32 4.56
N SER A 177 -12.66 20.39 4.73
CA SER A 177 -13.28 20.38 6.04
C SER A 177 -13.09 19.06 6.83
N THR A 178 -12.69 17.99 6.18
CA THR A 178 -12.39 16.71 6.84
C THR A 178 -11.01 16.67 7.49
N PHE A 179 -10.11 17.58 7.15
CA PHE A 179 -8.75 17.60 7.70
C PHE A 179 -8.65 18.41 8.98
N ALA A 180 -7.80 17.94 9.89
CA ALA A 180 -7.34 18.72 11.04
C ALA A 180 -6.53 19.95 10.59
N PRO A 181 -6.41 21.01 11.42
CA PRO A 181 -5.74 22.27 11.01
C PRO A 181 -4.33 22.10 10.46
N GLY A 182 -3.57 21.11 10.93
CA GLY A 182 -2.22 20.78 10.41
C GLY A 182 -2.18 19.54 9.53
N GLY A 183 -3.36 19.03 9.15
CA GLY A 183 -3.49 17.84 8.34
C GLY A 183 -2.90 17.99 6.94
N TYR A 184 -2.54 16.86 6.32
CA TYR A 184 -1.91 16.88 5.01
C TYR A 184 -2.41 15.77 4.08
N TYR A 185 -2.29 16.04 2.79
CA TYR A 185 -2.41 15.07 1.73
C TYR A 185 -1.05 14.83 1.08
N ARG A 186 -0.65 13.59 0.87
CA ARG A 186 0.56 13.21 0.14
C ARG A 186 0.19 12.45 -1.12
N GLU A 187 0.64 12.98 -2.25
CA GLU A 187 0.50 12.33 -3.54
C GLU A 187 1.36 11.06 -3.65
N PRO A 188 1.05 10.14 -4.58
CA PRO A 188 1.78 8.89 -4.76
C PRO A 188 3.28 9.06 -5.05
N ILE A 189 3.64 10.18 -5.68
CA ILE A 189 5.03 10.51 -6.04
C ILE A 189 5.85 10.94 -4.81
N GLY A 190 5.18 11.32 -3.71
CA GLY A 190 5.84 11.68 -2.46
C GLY A 190 6.33 13.12 -2.41
N THR A 191 7.48 13.34 -1.77
CA THR A 191 8.07 14.69 -1.67
C THR A 191 8.64 15.14 -3.02
N PRO A 192 8.34 16.39 -3.52
CA PRO A 192 7.75 17.52 -2.79
C PRO A 192 6.21 17.60 -2.82
N PHE A 193 5.50 16.60 -3.29
CA PHE A 193 4.06 16.61 -3.55
C PHE A 193 3.26 16.30 -2.25
N VAL A 194 3.44 17.15 -1.25
CA VAL A 194 2.73 17.12 0.02
C VAL A 194 2.03 18.45 0.24
N HIS A 195 0.71 18.41 0.40
CA HIS A 195 -0.15 19.58 0.59
C HIS A 195 -0.61 19.65 2.04
N ARG A 196 -0.20 20.68 2.77
CA ARG A 196 -0.41 20.79 4.21
C ARG A 196 -1.26 22.00 4.58
N GLY A 197 -2.26 21.76 5.43
CA GLY A 197 -3.17 22.79 5.92
C GLY A 197 -4.20 23.22 4.88
N ALA A 198 -5.16 24.05 5.32
CA ALA A 198 -6.38 24.31 4.55
C ALA A 198 -6.11 24.99 3.20
N ASP A 199 -5.12 25.85 3.10
CA ASP A 199 -4.89 26.64 1.87
C ASP A 199 -4.22 25.79 0.78
N GLU A 200 -3.19 25.01 1.12
CA GLU A 200 -2.54 24.11 0.15
C GLU A 200 -3.48 22.99 -0.28
N LEU A 201 -4.23 22.40 0.66
CA LEU A 201 -5.26 21.40 0.36
C LEU A 201 -6.33 21.96 -0.57
N ARG A 202 -6.81 23.19 -0.31
CA ARG A 202 -7.80 23.83 -1.19
C ARG A 202 -7.26 24.07 -2.58
N SER A 203 -6.03 24.55 -2.69
CA SER A 203 -5.37 24.78 -3.98
C SER A 203 -5.25 23.47 -4.76
N PHE A 204 -4.76 22.42 -4.13
CA PHE A 204 -4.59 21.10 -4.74
C PHE A 204 -5.93 20.50 -5.24
N PHE A 205 -6.93 20.38 -4.35
CA PHE A 205 -8.22 19.78 -4.73
C PHE A 205 -9.00 20.64 -5.75
N SER A 206 -8.82 21.98 -5.74
CA SER A 206 -9.41 22.82 -6.77
C SER A 206 -8.83 22.54 -8.16
N VAL A 207 -7.54 22.18 -8.24
CA VAL A 207 -6.91 21.74 -9.49
C VAL A 207 -7.43 20.35 -9.87
N CYS A 208 -7.47 19.39 -8.94
CA CYS A 208 -7.96 18.05 -9.19
C CYS A 208 -9.39 18.01 -9.73
N PHE A 209 -10.24 18.95 -9.30
CA PHE A 209 -11.65 19.02 -9.69
C PHE A 209 -11.94 20.08 -10.78
N SER A 210 -10.91 20.74 -11.33
CA SER A 210 -11.05 21.83 -12.31
C SER A 210 -11.79 21.42 -13.58
N ALA A 211 -11.68 20.15 -13.99
CA ALA A 211 -12.41 19.61 -15.14
C ALA A 211 -13.89 19.29 -14.86
N GLY A 212 -14.36 19.57 -13.63
CA GLY A 212 -15.71 19.26 -13.14
C GLY A 212 -15.88 17.80 -12.74
N GLY A 213 -16.62 17.56 -11.64
CA GLY A 213 -16.78 16.26 -11.00
C GLY A 213 -15.59 15.90 -10.12
N GLY A 214 -15.72 14.79 -9.40
CA GLY A 214 -14.72 14.31 -8.46
C GLY A 214 -14.02 13.03 -8.93
N ILE A 215 -13.35 12.34 -8.00
CA ILE A 215 -12.64 11.11 -8.27
C ILE A 215 -13.50 9.93 -7.78
N GLY A 216 -13.85 9.02 -8.67
CA GLY A 216 -14.66 7.84 -8.39
C GLY A 216 -13.80 6.64 -8.04
N LEU A 217 -14.03 6.08 -6.87
CA LEU A 217 -13.33 4.91 -6.35
C LEU A 217 -14.31 3.77 -6.09
N GLU A 218 -14.04 2.60 -6.63
CA GLU A 218 -14.67 1.36 -6.22
C GLU A 218 -13.90 0.77 -5.04
N HIS A 219 -14.53 0.70 -3.87
CA HIS A 219 -13.89 0.20 -2.66
C HIS A 219 -13.76 -1.32 -2.71
N CYS A 220 -12.57 -1.85 -2.44
CA CYS A 220 -12.30 -3.28 -2.51
C CYS A 220 -12.15 -3.90 -1.12
N ALA A 221 -11.28 -3.35 -0.28
CA ALA A 221 -11.01 -3.88 1.05
C ALA A 221 -10.56 -2.77 2.01
N VAL A 222 -10.82 -2.96 3.29
CA VAL A 222 -10.47 -2.01 4.37
C VAL A 222 -9.70 -2.73 5.46
N THR A 223 -8.61 -2.12 5.92
CA THR A 223 -7.89 -2.49 7.14
C THR A 223 -7.91 -1.27 8.06
N ASP A 224 -8.64 -1.33 9.16
CA ASP A 224 -8.91 -0.17 10.03
C ASP A 224 -8.70 -0.54 11.50
N ASP A 225 -7.72 0.07 12.17
CA ASP A 225 -7.41 -0.13 13.59
C ASP A 225 -8.01 0.97 14.50
N GLY A 226 -8.84 1.84 13.95
CA GLY A 226 -9.45 2.98 14.64
C GLY A 226 -8.59 4.25 14.61
N VAL A 227 -7.27 4.13 14.43
CA VAL A 227 -6.33 5.25 14.22
C VAL A 227 -6.06 5.43 12.73
N ARG A 228 -5.78 4.34 12.04
CA ARG A 228 -5.51 4.32 10.60
C ARG A 228 -6.51 3.44 9.88
N CYS A 229 -6.96 3.93 8.74
CA CYS A 229 -7.81 3.21 7.82
C CYS A 229 -7.09 3.12 6.48
N ALA A 230 -6.70 1.92 6.08
CA ALA A 230 -6.16 1.65 4.74
C ALA A 230 -7.28 1.11 3.86
N LEU A 231 -7.58 1.81 2.78
CA LEU A 231 -8.60 1.45 1.79
C LEU A 231 -7.91 1.04 0.50
N GLU A 232 -8.04 -0.22 0.12
CA GLU A 232 -7.70 -0.70 -1.23
C GLU A 232 -8.90 -0.45 -2.15
N TYR A 233 -8.65 0.12 -3.32
CA TYR A 233 -9.69 0.54 -4.26
C TYR A 233 -9.28 0.32 -5.72
N ASN A 234 -10.26 0.43 -6.61
CA ASN A 234 -10.03 0.69 -8.03
C ASN A 234 -10.49 2.11 -8.35
N CYS A 235 -9.60 2.94 -8.87
CA CYS A 235 -9.96 4.25 -9.43
C CYS A 235 -10.61 4.03 -10.79
N VAL A 236 -11.85 4.51 -10.95
CA VAL A 236 -12.66 4.26 -12.14
C VAL A 236 -13.09 5.54 -12.86
N ARG A 237 -12.89 6.71 -12.23
CA ARG A 237 -13.31 7.98 -12.79
C ARG A 237 -12.47 9.13 -12.24
N TRP A 238 -12.14 10.08 -13.09
CA TRP A 238 -11.56 11.36 -12.70
C TRP A 238 -12.30 12.51 -13.40
N GLY A 239 -12.94 13.35 -12.61
CA GLY A 239 -13.81 14.39 -13.13
C GLY A 239 -14.99 13.80 -13.92
N ARG A 240 -15.09 14.14 -15.20
CA ARG A 240 -16.11 13.63 -16.13
C ARG A 240 -15.62 12.46 -16.98
N HIS A 241 -14.38 12.01 -16.78
CA HIS A 241 -13.76 10.97 -17.58
C HIS A 241 -13.80 9.64 -16.84
N ASP A 242 -14.42 8.64 -17.44
CA ASP A 242 -14.30 7.26 -17.01
C ASP A 242 -12.87 6.78 -17.31
N LEU A 243 -12.28 6.08 -16.36
CA LEU A 243 -10.95 5.50 -16.48
C LEU A 243 -11.06 3.97 -16.57
N PRO A 244 -10.12 3.30 -17.24
CA PRO A 244 -9.92 1.88 -17.00
C PRO A 244 -9.70 1.68 -15.51
N PRO A 245 -10.39 0.72 -14.84
CA PRO A 245 -10.23 0.51 -13.42
C PRO A 245 -8.77 0.27 -13.05
N GLN A 246 -8.23 1.04 -12.10
CA GLN A 246 -6.82 1.01 -11.71
C GLN A 246 -6.69 0.80 -10.20
N ALA A 247 -5.92 -0.24 -9.83
CA ALA A 247 -5.71 -0.58 -8.42
C ALA A 247 -4.85 0.46 -7.70
N GLY A 248 -5.30 0.85 -6.51
CA GLY A 248 -4.59 1.74 -5.59
C GLY A 248 -4.92 1.47 -4.14
N ILE A 249 -4.20 2.15 -3.25
CA ILE A 249 -4.48 2.18 -1.82
C ILE A 249 -4.31 3.61 -1.29
N ALA A 250 -5.21 4.02 -0.42
CA ALA A 250 -5.07 5.23 0.38
C ALA A 250 -5.08 4.90 1.86
N VAL A 251 -4.17 5.51 2.62
CA VAL A 251 -4.13 5.39 4.08
C VAL A 251 -4.54 6.71 4.70
N PHE A 252 -5.58 6.66 5.49
CA PHE A 252 -6.17 7.76 6.23
C PHE A 252 -5.74 7.65 7.70
N GLU A 253 -5.11 8.69 8.23
CA GLU A 253 -4.75 8.76 9.63
C GLU A 253 -5.65 9.76 10.35
N ARG A 254 -6.29 9.31 11.43
CA ARG A 254 -7.18 10.14 12.23
C ARG A 254 -6.39 10.89 13.28
N SER A 255 -6.76 12.14 13.51
CA SER A 255 -6.33 12.94 14.66
C SER A 255 -7.21 12.67 15.87
N PRO A 256 -6.79 13.02 17.09
CA PRO A 256 -7.58 12.81 18.31
C PRO A 256 -8.93 13.51 18.32
N ASP A 257 -9.11 14.57 17.54
CA ASP A 257 -10.37 15.32 17.39
C ASP A 257 -11.33 14.71 16.34
N GLY A 258 -10.99 13.53 15.80
CA GLY A 258 -11.82 12.80 14.84
C GLY A 258 -11.83 13.38 13.43
N LEU A 259 -10.85 14.22 13.10
CA LEU A 259 -10.56 14.71 11.75
C LEU A 259 -9.38 13.92 11.13
N LEU A 260 -9.00 14.21 9.88
CA LEU A 260 -7.86 13.59 9.22
C LEU A 260 -6.56 14.35 9.52
N ALA A 261 -5.62 13.67 10.17
CA ALA A 261 -4.26 14.15 10.33
C ALA A 261 -3.45 13.97 9.03
N ALA A 262 -3.74 12.90 8.28
CA ALA A 262 -3.07 12.61 7.02
C ALA A 262 -3.94 11.78 6.08
N VAL A 263 -3.78 12.03 4.78
CA VAL A 263 -4.17 11.12 3.70
C VAL A 263 -2.94 10.87 2.85
N ARG A 264 -2.57 9.61 2.68
CA ARG A 264 -1.42 9.18 1.88
C ARG A 264 -1.89 8.21 0.82
N VAL A 265 -1.64 8.55 -0.44
CA VAL A 265 -2.07 7.76 -1.59
C VAL A 265 -0.88 7.03 -2.19
N TYR A 266 -1.12 5.81 -2.64
CA TYR A 266 -0.15 4.93 -3.25
C TYR A 266 -0.82 4.26 -4.45
N ASP A 267 -0.75 4.90 -5.59
CA ASP A 267 -1.23 4.38 -6.86
C ASP A 267 -0.36 4.93 -8.00
N ASP A 268 -0.75 4.70 -9.23
CA ASP A 268 -0.10 5.26 -10.40
C ASP A 268 -1.13 5.88 -11.35
N VAL A 269 -2.22 6.40 -10.79
CA VAL A 269 -3.31 7.02 -11.55
C VAL A 269 -2.89 8.41 -11.98
N GLU A 270 -2.98 8.67 -13.28
CA GLU A 270 -2.72 9.98 -13.86
C GLU A 270 -4.04 10.73 -14.08
N ALA A 271 -4.03 12.02 -13.75
CA ALA A 271 -5.14 12.91 -14.07
C ALA A 271 -5.28 12.98 -15.62
N PRO A 272 -6.50 12.87 -16.16
CA PRO A 272 -6.70 12.98 -17.60
C PRO A 272 -6.21 14.35 -18.10
N VAL A 273 -5.33 14.33 -19.09
CA VAL A 273 -4.85 15.55 -19.73
C VAL A 273 -6.02 16.14 -20.53
N ASN A 274 -6.49 17.34 -20.18
CA ASN A 274 -7.44 18.05 -20.97
C ASN A 274 -6.74 18.45 -22.28
N HIS A 275 -6.95 17.68 -23.34
CA HIS A 275 -6.67 18.14 -24.71
C HIS A 275 -7.72 19.20 -25.03
N SER A 276 -7.41 20.46 -24.74
CA SER A 276 -8.14 21.64 -25.18
C SER A 276 -7.93 21.93 -26.68
#